data_751cd2a66703f53e2f8ea651670f1cff
#
_entry.id   751cd2a66703f53e2f8ea651670f1cff
#
_cell.length_a   1.000
_cell.length_b   1.000
_cell.length_c   1.000
_cell.angle_alpha   90.00
_cell.angle_beta   90.00
_cell.angle_gamma   90.00
#
_symmetry.space_group_name_H-M   'P 1'
#
loop_
_entity.id
_entity.type
_entity.pdbx_description
1 polymer ?
#
loop_
_entity_poly.entity_id
_entity_poly.type
_entity_poly.pdbx_seq_one_letter_code
_entity_poly.pdbx_strand_id
1 'polypeptide(L)'
;MPHLRLCQLTQSDSRDCQKPVPDDFPMDLCETHALMTAAVMMERGGATMKRLRSMYDTSYVRRLNRETEAPRAEQYIDGFPSVVYYIRFGANIKIGTSRKLISRLAQIPHDELLAIEPGDVAHERQRHWQFAENRIHGEWFEADADLEDHIAHIVEMYGPPHSAHKRWTDAVRNAA
;
A
#
# COMPACT_ATOMS: atom_id res chain seq x y z
N MET A 1 -2.07 -34.80 9.60
CA MET A 1 -2.87 -33.93 10.50
C MET A 1 -2.25 -32.57 10.51
N PRO A 2 -2.98 -31.50 10.24
CA PRO A 2 -2.42 -30.16 10.35
C PRO A 2 -2.00 -29.92 11.80
N HIS A 3 -0.75 -29.51 12.02
CA HIS A 3 -0.25 -29.12 13.32
C HIS A 3 -0.94 -27.82 13.74
N LEU A 4 -1.79 -27.90 14.77
CA LEU A 4 -2.43 -26.72 15.35
C LEU A 4 -1.33 -25.83 15.97
N ARG A 5 -1.07 -24.65 15.39
CA ARG A 5 -0.18 -23.67 15.94
C ARG A 5 -0.89 -22.91 17.06
N LEU A 6 -0.26 -22.75 18.20
CA LEU A 6 -0.82 -22.04 19.36
C LEU A 6 -0.02 -20.77 19.64
N CYS A 7 -0.71 -19.73 20.07
CA CYS A 7 -0.10 -18.46 20.46
C CYS A 7 0.85 -18.65 21.66
N GLN A 8 2.08 -18.20 21.47
CA GLN A 8 3.15 -18.38 22.47
C GLN A 8 3.35 -17.14 23.37
N LEU A 9 2.48 -16.15 23.31
CA LEU A 9 2.59 -14.99 24.19
C LEU A 9 2.19 -15.37 25.61
N THR A 10 3.12 -15.19 26.54
CA THR A 10 2.86 -15.36 27.97
C THR A 10 2.09 -14.17 28.53
N GLN A 11 0.99 -14.42 29.21
CA GLN A 11 0.17 -13.39 29.85
C GLN A 11 0.80 -12.91 31.17
N SER A 12 0.28 -11.81 31.71
CA SER A 12 0.76 -11.22 32.97
C SER A 12 0.66 -12.14 34.19
N ASP A 13 -0.15 -13.19 34.12
CA ASP A 13 -0.31 -14.23 35.15
C ASP A 13 0.58 -15.47 34.91
N SER A 14 1.59 -15.35 34.05
CA SER A 14 2.55 -16.37 33.67
C SER A 14 1.94 -17.59 32.94
N ARG A 15 0.72 -17.47 32.42
CA ARG A 15 0.09 -18.48 31.55
C ARG A 15 0.26 -18.12 30.09
N ASP A 16 0.54 -19.13 29.27
CA ASP A 16 0.57 -18.96 27.83
C ASP A 16 -0.85 -18.82 27.26
N CYS A 17 -1.00 -17.98 26.25
CA CYS A 17 -2.31 -17.66 25.68
C CYS A 17 -3.03 -18.86 25.07
N GLN A 18 -2.34 -19.80 24.46
CA GLN A 18 -2.84 -21.02 23.83
C GLN A 18 -4.04 -20.87 22.85
N LYS A 19 -4.37 -19.65 22.42
CA LYS A 19 -5.35 -19.45 21.34
C LYS A 19 -4.78 -19.92 20.01
N PRO A 20 -5.61 -20.47 19.10
CA PRO A 20 -5.14 -20.87 17.78
C PRO A 20 -4.56 -19.69 17.00
N VAL A 21 -3.49 -19.95 16.28
CA VAL A 21 -2.88 -19.02 15.33
C VAL A 21 -3.40 -19.37 13.95
N PRO A 22 -3.90 -18.39 13.16
CA PRO A 22 -4.29 -18.64 11.77
C PRO A 22 -3.13 -19.22 10.95
N ASP A 23 -3.43 -20.14 10.03
CA ASP A 23 -2.42 -20.87 9.25
C ASP A 23 -1.58 -19.95 8.35
N ASP A 24 -2.18 -18.85 7.91
CA ASP A 24 -1.57 -17.81 7.06
C ASP A 24 -0.80 -16.73 7.86
N PHE A 25 -0.78 -16.84 9.20
CA PHE A 25 -0.16 -15.80 10.02
C PHE A 25 1.35 -16.05 10.20
N PRO A 26 2.21 -15.04 9.93
CA PRO A 26 3.67 -15.23 9.90
C PRO A 26 4.32 -15.36 11.28
N MET A 27 3.55 -15.14 12.36
CA MET A 27 4.04 -15.17 13.74
C MET A 27 3.22 -16.13 14.58
N ASP A 28 3.81 -16.72 15.62
CA ASP A 28 3.12 -17.60 16.57
C ASP A 28 2.29 -16.79 17.60
N LEU A 29 1.51 -15.84 17.11
CA LEU A 29 0.59 -14.99 17.88
C LEU A 29 -0.83 -15.17 17.36
N CYS A 30 -1.80 -15.28 18.25
CA CYS A 30 -3.20 -15.18 17.86
C CYS A 30 -3.51 -13.75 17.40
N GLU A 31 -4.58 -13.58 16.64
CA GLU A 31 -4.99 -12.29 16.06
C GLU A 31 -5.03 -11.16 17.12
N THR A 32 -5.58 -11.42 18.31
CA THR A 32 -5.65 -10.43 19.40
C THR A 32 -4.27 -9.96 19.85
N HIS A 33 -3.33 -10.88 20.04
CA HIS A 33 -1.98 -10.55 20.50
C HIS A 33 -1.13 -9.91 19.40
N ALA A 34 -1.37 -10.26 18.16
CA ALA A 34 -0.76 -9.58 17.03
C ALA A 34 -1.20 -8.12 16.94
N LEU A 35 -2.49 -7.84 17.09
CA LEU A 35 -3.03 -6.48 17.12
C LEU A 35 -2.51 -5.66 18.31
N MET A 36 -2.44 -6.26 19.50
CA MET A 36 -1.85 -5.60 20.68
C MET A 36 -0.38 -5.29 20.49
N THR A 37 0.38 -6.22 19.93
CA THR A 37 1.81 -6.01 19.64
C THR A 37 2.01 -4.91 18.62
N ALA A 38 1.21 -4.88 17.55
CA ALA A 38 1.22 -3.83 16.55
C ALA A 38 0.88 -2.46 17.17
N ALA A 39 -0.14 -2.37 18.03
CA ALA A 39 -0.53 -1.14 18.71
C ALA A 39 0.63 -0.59 19.58
N VAL A 40 1.27 -1.44 20.40
CA VAL A 40 2.42 -1.04 21.24
C VAL A 40 3.61 -0.59 20.38
N MET A 41 3.84 -1.24 19.24
CA MET A 41 4.88 -0.83 18.29
C MET A 41 4.58 0.52 17.64
N MET A 42 3.32 0.78 17.31
CA MET A 42 2.88 2.08 16.77
C MET A 42 3.04 3.21 17.80
N GLU A 43 2.73 2.95 19.07
CA GLU A 43 2.91 3.93 20.16
C GLU A 43 4.38 4.23 20.47
N ARG A 44 5.28 3.26 20.29
CA ARG A 44 6.72 3.40 20.64
C ARG A 44 7.59 4.00 19.55
N GLY A 45 7.01 4.37 18.42
CA GLY A 45 7.62 5.30 17.46
C GLY A 45 8.10 4.73 16.14
N GLY A 46 8.11 5.60 15.16
CA GLY A 46 8.44 5.36 13.76
C GLY A 46 9.80 4.69 13.49
N ALA A 47 10.81 4.92 14.34
CA ALA A 47 12.12 4.27 14.21
C ALA A 47 12.03 2.72 14.29
N THR A 48 11.05 2.19 15.03
CA THR A 48 10.82 0.75 15.15
C THR A 48 10.16 0.18 13.90
N MET A 49 9.25 0.92 13.26
CA MET A 49 8.62 0.52 12.00
C MET A 49 9.61 0.52 10.83
N LYS A 50 10.49 1.51 10.77
CA LYS A 50 11.57 1.55 9.77
C LYS A 50 12.53 0.35 9.92
N ARG A 51 12.85 -0.03 11.15
CA ARG A 51 13.69 -1.20 11.46
C ARG A 51 12.98 -2.53 11.19
N LEU A 52 11.66 -2.61 11.46
CA LEU A 52 10.84 -3.77 11.14
C LEU A 52 10.67 -3.94 9.62
N ARG A 53 10.46 -2.86 8.87
CA ARG A 53 10.45 -2.91 7.39
C ARG A 53 11.75 -3.45 6.82
N SER A 54 12.91 -3.08 7.41
CA SER A 54 14.21 -3.61 6.97
C SER A 54 14.43 -5.07 7.38
N MET A 55 13.73 -5.58 8.38
CA MET A 55 13.82 -6.99 8.85
C MET A 55 12.79 -7.89 8.15
N TYR A 56 11.63 -7.37 7.77
CA TYR A 56 10.70 -8.10 6.89
C TYR A 56 11.24 -8.03 5.47
N ASP A 57 11.74 -9.16 5.01
CA ASP A 57 12.20 -9.33 3.64
C ASP A 57 11.20 -8.69 2.68
N THR A 58 11.65 -7.66 1.98
CA THR A 58 10.87 -6.96 0.96
C THR A 58 10.29 -7.92 -0.08
N SER A 59 10.84 -9.12 -0.22
CA SER A 59 10.32 -10.19 -1.08
C SER A 59 8.96 -10.74 -0.62
N TYR A 60 8.70 -10.84 0.69
CA TYR A 60 7.42 -11.33 1.21
C TYR A 60 6.32 -10.29 1.04
N VAL A 61 6.60 -9.02 1.38
CA VAL A 61 5.66 -7.92 1.15
C VAL A 61 5.39 -7.73 -0.34
N ARG A 62 6.42 -7.86 -1.20
CA ARG A 62 6.27 -7.86 -2.66
C ARG A 62 5.43 -9.03 -3.17
N ARG A 63 5.50 -10.20 -2.54
CA ARG A 63 4.66 -11.36 -2.91
C ARG A 63 3.21 -11.15 -2.51
N LEU A 64 2.94 -10.71 -1.28
CA LEU A 64 1.60 -10.37 -0.79
C LEU A 64 0.96 -9.27 -1.66
N ASN A 65 1.69 -8.24 -1.99
CA ASN A 65 1.21 -7.20 -2.89
C ASN A 65 0.91 -7.75 -4.29
N ARG A 66 1.75 -8.64 -4.86
CA ARG A 66 1.48 -9.28 -6.15
C ARG A 66 0.23 -10.16 -6.12
N GLU A 67 0.02 -10.93 -5.07
CA GLU A 67 -1.13 -11.83 -4.95
C GLU A 67 -2.44 -11.06 -4.70
N THR A 68 -2.38 -9.89 -4.05
CA THR A 68 -3.55 -9.03 -3.80
C THR A 68 -3.82 -8.02 -4.91
N GLU A 69 -2.83 -7.64 -5.71
CA GLU A 69 -2.95 -6.61 -6.76
C GLU A 69 -3.29 -7.18 -8.15
N ALA A 70 -2.90 -8.43 -8.45
CA ALA A 70 -3.17 -9.05 -9.75
C ALA A 70 -4.67 -9.18 -10.13
N PRO A 71 -5.61 -9.47 -9.21
CA PRO A 71 -7.04 -9.56 -9.55
C PRO A 71 -7.75 -8.21 -9.73
N ARG A 72 -7.18 -7.12 -9.23
CA ARG A 72 -7.87 -5.80 -9.22
C ARG A 72 -7.88 -5.09 -10.57
N ALA A 73 -6.94 -5.37 -11.44
CA ALA A 73 -6.92 -4.78 -12.78
C ALA A 73 -8.13 -5.21 -13.65
N GLU A 74 -8.69 -6.40 -13.40
CA GLU A 74 -9.85 -6.92 -14.14
C GLU A 74 -11.21 -6.45 -13.59
N GLN A 75 -11.28 -5.96 -12.35
CA GLN A 75 -12.53 -5.54 -11.70
C GLN A 75 -13.01 -4.13 -12.10
N TYR A 76 -12.23 -3.37 -12.87
CA TYR A 76 -12.54 -1.97 -13.20
C TYR A 76 -13.12 -1.75 -14.59
N ILE A 77 -13.69 -2.79 -15.22
CA ILE A 77 -14.26 -2.71 -16.58
C ILE A 77 -15.58 -1.93 -16.63
N ASP A 78 -16.26 -1.72 -15.50
CA ASP A 78 -17.51 -0.99 -15.40
C ASP A 78 -17.33 0.50 -15.01
N GLY A 79 -16.88 1.31 -15.95
CA GLY A 79 -16.77 2.77 -15.79
C GLY A 79 -15.32 3.26 -15.84
N PHE A 80 -15.12 4.56 -15.99
CA PHE A 80 -13.78 5.17 -15.98
C PHE A 80 -13.02 4.73 -14.72
N PRO A 81 -11.91 4.02 -14.86
CA PRO A 81 -11.21 3.49 -13.70
C PRO A 81 -10.71 4.66 -12.83
N SER A 82 -11.08 4.64 -11.56
CA SER A 82 -10.44 5.47 -10.58
C SER A 82 -8.97 5.04 -10.49
N VAL A 83 -8.08 6.01 -10.44
CA VAL A 83 -6.64 5.76 -10.31
C VAL A 83 -6.10 6.45 -9.07
N VAL A 84 -5.16 5.82 -8.40
CA VAL A 84 -4.24 6.50 -7.47
C VAL A 84 -3.09 7.04 -8.31
N TYR A 85 -2.78 8.32 -8.16
CA TYR A 85 -1.72 9.00 -8.89
C TYR A 85 -0.65 9.52 -7.94
N TYR A 86 0.57 9.54 -8.44
CA TYR A 86 1.76 10.05 -7.76
C TYR A 86 2.33 11.18 -8.60
N ILE A 87 2.34 12.40 -8.06
CA ILE A 87 2.88 13.58 -8.74
C ILE A 87 3.98 14.21 -7.91
N ARG A 88 5.01 14.72 -8.59
CA ARG A 88 6.10 15.50 -7.99
C ARG A 88 5.79 16.98 -8.08
N PHE A 89 6.08 17.70 -7.01
CA PHE A 89 6.18 19.15 -7.01
C PHE A 89 7.36 19.56 -6.12
N GLY A 90 8.43 20.09 -6.72
CA GLY A 90 9.70 20.33 -6.05
C GLY A 90 10.28 19.04 -5.44
N ALA A 91 10.57 19.09 -4.15
CA ALA A 91 11.11 17.92 -3.40
C ALA A 91 10.02 16.98 -2.86
N ASN A 92 8.74 17.26 -3.10
CA ASN A 92 7.63 16.53 -2.48
C ASN A 92 6.86 15.71 -3.50
N ILE A 93 6.26 14.64 -3.01
CA ILE A 93 5.37 13.77 -3.79
C ILE A 93 3.97 13.84 -3.19
N LYS A 94 2.97 14.05 -4.04
CA LYS A 94 1.56 13.95 -3.65
C LYS A 94 1.00 12.61 -4.11
N ILE A 95 0.29 11.95 -3.21
CA ILE A 95 -0.51 10.77 -3.48
C ILE A 95 -1.99 11.16 -3.42
N GLY A 96 -2.73 10.91 -4.49
CA GLY A 96 -4.13 11.24 -4.55
C GLY A 96 -4.91 10.33 -5.48
N THR A 97 -6.23 10.42 -5.48
CA THR A 97 -7.08 9.61 -6.37
C THR A 97 -7.96 10.46 -7.29
N SER A 98 -8.28 9.93 -8.47
CA SER A 98 -9.17 10.58 -9.40
C SER A 98 -9.78 9.60 -10.40
N ARG A 99 -11.06 9.84 -10.75
CA ARG A 99 -11.73 9.24 -11.91
C ARG A 99 -11.52 10.04 -13.20
N LYS A 100 -11.05 11.28 -13.09
CA LYS A 100 -10.79 12.20 -14.20
C LYS A 100 -9.36 12.74 -14.09
N LEU A 101 -8.38 11.84 -14.26
CA LEU A 101 -6.98 12.14 -14.00
C LEU A 101 -6.50 13.42 -14.71
N ILE A 102 -6.71 13.53 -16.02
CA ILE A 102 -6.24 14.69 -16.81
C ILE A 102 -6.84 16.01 -16.31
N SER A 103 -8.15 16.03 -16.03
CA SER A 103 -8.82 17.21 -15.48
C SER A 103 -8.32 17.55 -14.08
N ARG A 104 -7.98 16.53 -13.27
CA ARG A 104 -7.46 16.69 -11.93
C ARG A 104 -6.04 17.26 -11.94
N LEU A 105 -5.18 16.73 -12.80
CA LEU A 105 -3.82 17.22 -12.97
C LEU A 105 -3.76 18.67 -13.44
N ALA A 106 -4.66 19.08 -14.31
CA ALA A 106 -4.75 20.49 -14.76
C ALA A 106 -5.09 21.48 -13.62
N GLN A 107 -5.59 21.01 -12.48
CA GLN A 107 -5.99 21.84 -11.33
C GLN A 107 -4.96 21.83 -10.21
N ILE A 108 -3.95 20.96 -10.26
CA ILE A 108 -2.96 20.82 -9.19
C ILE A 108 -1.59 21.18 -9.74
N PRO A 109 -0.87 22.13 -9.10
CA PRO A 109 0.52 22.39 -9.45
C PRO A 109 1.36 21.12 -9.30
N HIS A 110 2.06 20.73 -10.34
CA HIS A 110 2.98 19.60 -10.34
C HIS A 110 4.02 19.75 -11.45
N ASP A 111 5.19 19.19 -11.23
CA ASP A 111 6.29 19.18 -12.20
C ASP A 111 6.19 17.93 -13.08
N GLU A 112 5.81 16.79 -12.50
CA GLU A 112 5.81 15.50 -13.16
C GLU A 112 4.73 14.57 -12.60
N LEU A 113 4.10 13.79 -13.49
CA LEU A 113 3.30 12.61 -13.12
C LEU A 113 4.21 11.39 -13.11
N LEU A 114 4.55 10.91 -11.90
CA LEU A 114 5.52 9.84 -11.69
C LEU A 114 4.95 8.45 -11.99
N ALA A 115 3.77 8.16 -11.46
CA ALA A 115 3.11 6.87 -11.61
C ALA A 115 1.59 6.98 -11.46
N ILE A 116 0.89 5.95 -11.95
CA ILE A 116 -0.52 5.70 -11.66
C ILE A 116 -0.75 4.20 -11.45
N GLU A 117 -1.65 3.88 -10.56
CA GLU A 117 -2.13 2.51 -10.34
C GLU A 117 -3.66 2.49 -10.29
N PRO A 118 -4.32 1.37 -10.67
CA PRO A 118 -5.75 1.24 -10.46
C PRO A 118 -6.08 1.30 -8.97
N GLY A 119 -7.05 2.13 -8.59
CA GLY A 119 -7.41 2.24 -7.18
C GLY A 119 -8.42 3.35 -6.92
N ASP A 120 -9.09 3.22 -5.79
CA ASP A 120 -10.08 4.17 -5.28
C ASP A 120 -9.59 4.90 -4.02
N VAL A 121 -10.48 5.61 -3.35
CA VAL A 121 -10.20 6.32 -2.08
C VAL A 121 -9.70 5.37 -0.98
N ALA A 122 -10.14 4.11 -0.97
CA ALA A 122 -9.67 3.15 0.03
C ALA A 122 -8.20 2.76 -0.25
N HIS A 123 -7.85 2.59 -1.52
CA HIS A 123 -6.48 2.32 -1.95
C HIS A 123 -5.55 3.53 -1.68
N GLU A 124 -6.00 4.75 -2.00
CA GLU A 124 -5.28 5.98 -1.63
C GLU A 124 -4.99 6.06 -0.14
N ARG A 125 -5.99 5.79 0.73
CA ARG A 125 -5.80 5.75 2.19
C ARG A 125 -4.77 4.70 2.61
N GLN A 126 -4.78 3.53 1.98
CA GLN A 126 -3.79 2.49 2.22
C GLN A 126 -2.38 2.99 1.90
N ARG A 127 -2.18 3.69 0.78
CA ARG A 127 -0.89 4.31 0.42
C ARG A 127 -0.49 5.41 1.39
N HIS A 128 -1.44 6.26 1.80
CA HIS A 128 -1.21 7.28 2.82
C HIS A 128 -0.78 6.68 4.16
N TRP A 129 -1.33 5.54 4.53
CA TRP A 129 -0.92 4.83 5.74
C TRP A 129 0.46 4.17 5.56
N GLN A 130 0.71 3.57 4.40
CA GLN A 130 2.00 2.92 4.07
C GLN A 130 3.18 3.90 4.20
N PHE A 131 2.99 5.15 3.77
CA PHE A 131 4.01 6.19 3.78
C PHE A 131 3.77 7.26 4.86
N ALA A 132 3.06 6.92 5.93
CA ALA A 132 2.66 7.88 6.96
C ALA A 132 3.84 8.59 7.63
N GLU A 133 5.00 7.92 7.74
CA GLU A 133 6.21 8.49 8.33
C GLU A 133 6.83 9.62 7.50
N ASN A 134 6.61 9.59 6.19
CA ASN A 134 7.12 10.57 5.25
C ASN A 134 6.11 11.69 4.94
N ARG A 135 4.94 11.64 5.61
CA ARG A 135 3.90 12.63 5.40
C ARG A 135 4.31 13.99 5.97
N ILE A 136 4.32 15.01 5.10
CA ILE A 136 4.60 16.40 5.49
C ILE A 136 3.30 17.06 5.96
N HIS A 137 2.28 17.04 5.10
CA HIS A 137 0.94 17.53 5.42
C HIS A 137 -0.09 17.04 4.39
N GLY A 138 -1.33 16.83 4.83
CA GLY A 138 -2.43 16.43 3.94
C GLY A 138 -2.08 15.19 3.12
N GLU A 139 -2.00 15.33 1.80
CA GLU A 139 -1.68 14.28 0.84
C GLU A 139 -0.26 14.40 0.26
N TRP A 140 0.61 15.20 0.90
CA TRP A 140 1.99 15.46 0.50
C TRP A 140 2.98 14.73 1.38
N PHE A 141 3.99 14.14 0.74
CA PHE A 141 4.99 13.27 1.34
C PHE A 141 6.40 13.72 0.92
N GLU A 142 7.37 13.53 1.77
CA GLU A 142 8.78 13.66 1.42
C GLU A 142 9.16 12.55 0.43
N ALA A 143 9.91 12.92 -0.61
CA ALA A 143 10.44 11.96 -1.58
C ALA A 143 11.61 11.21 -0.95
N ASP A 144 11.32 10.09 -0.30
CA ASP A 144 12.34 9.20 0.23
C ASP A 144 12.52 7.95 -0.64
N ALA A 145 13.54 7.17 -0.34
CA ALA A 145 13.88 5.99 -1.10
C ALA A 145 12.74 4.95 -1.15
N ASP A 146 12.03 4.75 -0.04
CA ASP A 146 10.95 3.75 0.04
C ASP A 146 9.76 4.12 -0.85
N LEU A 147 9.40 5.42 -0.89
CA LEU A 147 8.34 5.93 -1.76
C LEU A 147 8.77 5.93 -3.22
N GLU A 148 10.02 6.31 -3.52
CA GLU A 148 10.56 6.30 -4.88
C GLU A 148 10.67 4.88 -5.43
N ASP A 149 11.13 3.92 -4.63
CA ASP A 149 11.16 2.49 -4.99
C ASP A 149 9.76 1.93 -5.24
N HIS A 150 8.78 2.32 -4.44
CA HIS A 150 7.39 1.95 -4.66
C HIS A 150 6.85 2.50 -5.99
N ILE A 151 7.11 3.77 -6.29
CA ILE A 151 6.74 4.41 -7.55
C ILE A 151 7.39 3.70 -8.74
N ALA A 152 8.69 3.38 -8.64
CA ALA A 152 9.40 2.64 -9.68
C ALA A 152 8.77 1.26 -9.93
N HIS A 153 8.37 0.57 -8.86
CA HIS A 153 7.67 -0.71 -8.96
C HIS A 153 6.29 -0.59 -9.64
N ILE A 154 5.53 0.48 -9.36
CA ILE A 154 4.26 0.75 -10.06
C ILE A 154 4.51 0.95 -11.55
N VAL A 155 5.55 1.72 -11.91
CA VAL A 155 5.92 1.94 -13.32
C VAL A 155 6.37 0.64 -14.00
N GLU A 156 7.08 -0.23 -13.30
CA GLU A 156 7.43 -1.56 -13.80
C GLU A 156 6.18 -2.41 -14.09
N MET A 157 5.20 -2.40 -13.17
CA MET A 157 3.97 -3.19 -13.33
C MET A 157 3.04 -2.67 -14.41
N TYR A 158 2.81 -1.37 -14.43
CA TYR A 158 1.76 -0.78 -15.27
C TYR A 158 2.32 0.01 -16.47
N GLY A 159 3.62 0.25 -16.51
CA GLY A 159 4.29 1.07 -17.51
C GLY A 159 4.22 2.57 -17.23
N PRO A 160 4.78 3.40 -18.11
CA PRO A 160 4.77 4.86 -17.97
C PRO A 160 3.35 5.40 -17.80
N PRO A 161 3.12 6.37 -16.89
CA PRO A 161 1.77 6.73 -16.43
C PRO A 161 0.84 7.22 -17.54
N HIS A 162 1.30 8.02 -18.48
CA HIS A 162 0.49 8.48 -19.61
C HIS A 162 0.08 7.31 -20.53
N SER A 163 0.97 6.36 -20.75
CA SER A 163 0.70 5.17 -21.56
C SER A 163 -0.28 4.22 -20.86
N ALA A 164 -0.11 4.02 -19.56
CA ALA A 164 -1.02 3.23 -18.74
C ALA A 164 -2.43 3.83 -18.74
N HIS A 165 -2.55 5.13 -18.48
CA HIS A 165 -3.83 5.85 -18.50
C HIS A 165 -4.54 5.74 -19.84
N LYS A 166 -3.78 5.90 -20.95
CA LYS A 166 -4.34 5.76 -22.29
C LYS A 166 -4.88 4.35 -22.53
N ARG A 167 -4.11 3.30 -22.22
CA ARG A 167 -4.55 1.91 -22.39
C ARG A 167 -5.82 1.60 -21.61
N TRP A 168 -5.90 2.03 -20.35
CA TRP A 168 -7.09 1.80 -19.52
C TRP A 168 -8.32 2.57 -20.03
N THR A 169 -8.13 3.81 -20.46
CA THR A 169 -9.20 4.63 -21.04
C THR A 169 -9.71 4.04 -22.35
N ASP A 170 -8.81 3.57 -23.21
CA ASP A 170 -9.16 2.95 -24.48
C ASP A 170 -9.88 1.60 -24.25
N ALA A 171 -9.46 0.80 -23.27
CA ALA A 171 -10.12 -0.45 -22.90
C ALA A 171 -11.57 -0.24 -22.46
N VAL A 172 -11.83 0.74 -21.59
CA VAL A 172 -13.19 1.11 -21.16
C VAL A 172 -14.06 1.59 -22.34
N ARG A 173 -13.48 2.43 -23.20
CA ARG A 173 -14.20 2.97 -24.36
C ARG A 173 -14.58 1.88 -25.38
N ASN A 174 -13.74 0.86 -25.53
CA ASN A 174 -13.97 -0.24 -26.47
C ASN A 174 -14.91 -1.33 -25.89
N ALA A 175 -15.13 -1.33 -24.56
CA ALA A 175 -16.05 -2.24 -23.89
C ALA A 175 -17.48 -1.69 -23.76
N ALA A 176 -17.70 -0.41 -24.03
CA ALA A 176 -18.99 0.28 -23.99
C ALA A 176 -19.64 0.34 -25.37
#